data_655521f0c913238f7fab6cfe91e5b115
#
_entry.id   655521f0c913238f7fab6cfe91e5b115
#
_cell.length_a   1.000
_cell.length_b   1.000
_cell.length_c   1.000
_cell.angle_alpha   90.00
_cell.angle_beta   90.00
_cell.angle_gamma   90.00
#
_symmetry.space_group_name_H-M   'P 1'
#
loop_
_entity.id
_entity.type
_entity.pdbx_description
1 polymer ?
#
loop_
_entity_poly.entity_id
_entity_poly.type
_entity_poly.pdbx_seq_one_letter_code
_entity_poly.pdbx_strand_id
1 'polypeptide(L)'
;MGANERIDEKDLGMKIKDGFIVNKVGSQHVVVPVGEASMERHCMIRLNDTGTFLWEQLGANTTENALVRALLAEYAVDEDTARADVAAFLGKLRDADLLEE
;
A
#
# COMPACT_ATOMS: atom_id res chain seq x y z
N MET A 1 24.37 21.44 -3.17
CA MET A 1 24.23 21.26 -2.88
C MET A 1 23.94 20.55 -2.53
N GLY A 2 23.82 20.54 -2.31
CA GLY A 2 23.26 20.13 -1.67
C GLY A 2 23.16 18.95 -1.70
N ALA A 3 23.43 18.70 -1.96
CA ALA A 3 23.20 17.79 -2.02
C ALA A 3 23.20 16.90 -1.20
N ASN A 4 23.24 17.06 -0.69
CA ASN A 4 23.11 16.38 0.09
C ASN A 4 22.13 15.76 0.35
N GLU A 5 21.59 15.79 -0.18
CA GLU A 5 20.55 15.30 0.08
C GLU A 5 20.62 13.94 0.26
N ARG A 6 20.66 13.51 1.39
CA ARG A 6 20.58 12.24 1.77
C ARG A 6 19.18 11.90 1.87
N ILE A 7 18.68 10.93 1.19
CA ILE A 7 17.30 10.48 1.28
C ILE A 7 17.26 9.31 2.22
N ASP A 8 16.49 9.40 3.28
CA ASP A 8 16.26 8.30 4.20
C ASP A 8 15.41 7.25 3.51
N GLU A 9 15.54 6.03 3.92
CA GLU A 9 14.72 4.97 3.34
C GLU A 9 13.25 5.25 3.46
N LYS A 10 12.81 5.87 4.55
CA LYS A 10 11.42 6.18 4.71
C LYS A 10 10.92 7.22 3.75
N ASP A 11 11.80 8.00 3.16
CA ASP A 11 11.42 9.02 2.21
C ASP A 11 11.46 8.53 0.78
N LEU A 12 11.95 7.32 0.56
CA LEU A 12 11.94 6.74 -0.78
C LEU A 12 10.51 6.35 -1.13
N GLY A 13 10.11 6.67 -2.33
CA GLY A 13 8.76 6.32 -2.76
C GLY A 13 8.56 4.83 -2.88
N MET A 14 7.34 4.40 -2.69
CA MET A 14 6.94 3.03 -2.92
C MET A 14 5.60 3.03 -3.61
N LYS A 15 5.32 1.98 -4.33
CA LYS A 15 4.03 1.83 -4.99
C LYS A 15 3.76 0.35 -5.20
N ILE A 16 2.53 0.03 -5.58
CA ILE A 16 2.15 -1.34 -5.90
C ILE A 16 2.79 -1.73 -7.22
N LYS A 17 3.31 -2.94 -7.28
CA LYS A 17 3.85 -3.47 -8.52
C LYS A 17 2.76 -3.58 -9.57
N ASP A 18 3.15 -3.47 -10.83
CA ASP A 18 2.22 -3.65 -11.93
C ASP A 18 1.73 -5.10 -11.96
N GLY A 19 0.53 -5.28 -12.47
CA GLY A 19 -0.01 -6.61 -12.64
C GLY A 19 -0.97 -7.03 -11.56
N PHE A 20 -1.40 -6.10 -10.71
CA PHE A 20 -2.35 -6.39 -9.64
C PHE A 20 -3.47 -5.37 -9.65
N ILE A 21 -4.69 -5.84 -9.47
CA ILE A 21 -5.85 -4.97 -9.41
C ILE A 21 -6.70 -5.36 -8.21
N VAL A 22 -7.60 -4.46 -7.84
CA VAL A 22 -8.56 -4.73 -6.79
C VAL A 22 -9.90 -4.99 -7.44
N ASN A 23 -10.49 -6.13 -7.11
CA ASN A 23 -11.83 -6.47 -7.54
C ASN A 23 -12.77 -6.41 -6.35
N LYS A 24 -13.95 -5.88 -6.59
CA LYS A 24 -14.98 -5.87 -5.56
C LYS A 24 -15.81 -7.12 -5.74
N VAL A 25 -15.88 -7.95 -4.72
CA VAL A 25 -16.66 -9.18 -4.72
C VAL A 25 -17.65 -9.07 -3.58
N GLY A 26 -18.91 -8.81 -3.92
CA GLY A 26 -19.91 -8.54 -2.90
C GLY A 26 -19.56 -7.28 -2.16
N SER A 27 -19.41 -7.35 -0.85
CA SER A 27 -19.03 -6.21 -0.03
C SER A 27 -17.53 -6.18 0.26
N GLN A 28 -16.76 -7.05 -0.37
CA GLN A 28 -15.35 -7.17 -0.08
C GLN A 28 -14.51 -6.72 -1.27
N HIS A 29 -13.29 -6.26 -0.96
CA HIS A 29 -12.31 -5.93 -1.99
C HIS A 29 -11.19 -6.94 -1.92
N VAL A 30 -10.79 -7.44 -3.08
CA VAL A 30 -9.79 -8.49 -3.17
C VAL A 30 -8.74 -8.09 -4.21
N VAL A 31 -7.46 -8.21 -3.85
CA VAL A 31 -6.36 -7.98 -4.77
C VAL A 31 -6.14 -9.26 -5.56
N VAL A 32 -6.11 -9.14 -6.88
CA VAL A 32 -5.86 -10.28 -7.74
C VAL A 32 -4.80 -9.93 -8.76
N PRO A 33 -3.96 -10.90 -9.14
CA PRO A 33 -2.99 -10.68 -10.21
C PRO A 33 -3.67 -10.76 -11.57
N VAL A 34 -3.15 -10.00 -12.53
CA VAL A 34 -3.66 -10.01 -13.90
C VAL A 34 -2.46 -10.11 -14.85
N GLY A 35 -2.74 -10.54 -16.08
CA GLY A 35 -1.69 -10.65 -17.10
C GLY A 35 -0.62 -11.63 -16.68
N GLU A 36 0.62 -11.26 -16.91
CA GLU A 36 1.75 -12.14 -16.59
C GLU A 36 1.86 -12.44 -15.11
N ALA A 37 1.45 -11.51 -14.27
CA ALA A 37 1.51 -11.73 -12.83
C ALA A 37 0.64 -12.89 -12.40
N SER A 38 -0.47 -13.13 -13.11
CA SER A 38 -1.37 -14.22 -12.74
C SER A 38 -0.73 -15.58 -13.00
N MET A 39 0.30 -15.64 -13.81
CA MET A 39 0.99 -16.89 -14.10
C MET A 39 2.06 -17.20 -13.05
N GLU A 40 2.56 -16.16 -12.39
CA GLU A 40 3.64 -16.34 -11.43
C GLU A 40 3.16 -16.35 -10.00
N ARG A 41 2.00 -15.78 -9.74
CA ARG A 41 1.53 -15.60 -8.38
C ARG A 41 0.09 -16.02 -8.25
N HIS A 42 -0.19 -16.64 -7.13
CA HIS A 42 -1.54 -17.05 -6.82
C HIS A 42 -1.99 -16.36 -5.54
N CYS A 43 -1.65 -15.10 -5.41
CA CYS A 43 -2.02 -14.41 -4.19
C CYS A 43 -3.40 -13.80 -4.33
N MET A 44 -4.12 -13.82 -3.25
CA MET A 44 -5.42 -13.21 -3.15
C MET A 44 -5.46 -12.59 -1.78
N ILE A 45 -5.49 -11.28 -1.74
CA ILE A 45 -5.44 -10.54 -0.48
C ILE A 45 -6.75 -9.80 -0.33
N ARG A 46 -7.41 -10.02 0.80
CA ARG A 46 -8.63 -9.28 1.10
C ARG A 46 -8.27 -7.96 1.74
N LEU A 47 -8.99 -6.92 1.32
CA LEU A 47 -8.77 -5.60 1.86
C LEU A 47 -10.03 -5.13 2.57
N ASN A 48 -9.88 -4.61 3.78
CA ASN A 48 -10.97 -3.89 4.42
C ASN A 48 -11.00 -2.48 3.85
N ASP A 49 -11.90 -1.64 4.36
CA ASP A 49 -12.06 -0.29 3.82
C ASP A 49 -10.77 0.51 3.93
N THR A 50 -10.09 0.42 5.06
CA THR A 50 -8.83 1.11 5.27
C THR A 50 -7.77 0.60 4.30
N GLY A 51 -7.68 -0.71 4.14
CA GLY A 51 -6.72 -1.30 3.22
C GLY A 51 -6.98 -0.91 1.79
N THR A 52 -8.25 -0.84 1.38
CA THR A 52 -8.60 -0.40 0.04
C THR A 52 -8.19 1.04 -0.18
N PHE A 53 -8.43 1.90 0.81
CA PHE A 53 -8.01 3.29 0.74
C PHE A 53 -6.49 3.40 0.57
N LEU A 54 -5.74 2.65 1.38
CA LEU A 54 -4.27 2.70 1.30
C LEU A 54 -3.77 2.13 -0.02
N TRP A 55 -4.42 1.09 -0.53
CA TRP A 55 -4.06 0.54 -1.84
C TRP A 55 -4.17 1.60 -2.92
N GLU A 56 -5.25 2.38 -2.89
CA GLU A 56 -5.45 3.43 -3.87
C GLU A 56 -4.36 4.49 -3.80
N GLN A 57 -3.92 4.81 -2.57
CA GLN A 57 -2.83 5.76 -2.41
C GLN A 57 -1.53 5.24 -2.98
N LEU A 58 -1.34 3.93 -2.96
CA LEU A 58 -0.13 3.30 -3.48
C LEU A 58 -0.15 3.10 -4.99
N GLY A 59 -1.20 3.56 -5.66
CA GLY A 59 -1.23 3.58 -7.11
C GLY A 59 -0.24 4.55 -7.71
N ALA A 60 0.26 5.49 -6.92
CA ALA A 60 1.33 6.38 -7.31
C ALA A 60 2.39 6.30 -6.24
N ASN A 61 3.60 6.75 -6.55
CA ASN A 61 4.67 6.75 -5.55
C ASN A 61 4.24 7.53 -4.32
N THR A 62 4.42 6.91 -3.15
CA THR A 62 4.10 7.56 -1.90
C THR A 62 5.05 7.04 -0.83
N THR A 63 4.92 7.55 0.38
CA THR A 63 5.77 7.14 1.48
C THR A 63 4.90 6.68 2.64
N GLU A 64 5.53 6.00 3.59
CA GLU A 64 4.81 5.55 4.77
C GLU A 64 4.20 6.74 5.52
N ASN A 65 4.96 7.82 5.67
CA ASN A 65 4.45 9.01 6.35
C ASN A 65 3.28 9.63 5.60
N ALA A 66 3.35 9.65 4.27
CA ALA A 66 2.25 10.19 3.48
C ALA A 66 0.99 9.34 3.64
N LEU A 67 1.17 8.02 3.73
CA LEU A 67 0.03 7.13 3.94
C LEU A 67 -0.61 7.37 5.31
N VAL A 68 0.22 7.57 6.34
CA VAL A 68 -0.30 7.86 7.67
C VAL A 68 -1.11 9.16 7.65
N ARG A 69 -0.57 10.20 7.00
CA ARG A 69 -1.26 11.48 6.92
C ARG A 69 -2.56 11.38 6.16
N ALA A 70 -2.55 10.61 5.06
CA ALA A 70 -3.76 10.42 4.27
C ALA A 70 -4.83 9.73 5.11
N LEU A 71 -4.42 8.75 5.90
CA LEU A 71 -5.34 8.02 6.74
C LEU A 71 -5.93 8.92 7.82
N LEU A 72 -5.10 9.77 8.42
CA LEU A 72 -5.57 10.71 9.44
C LEU A 72 -6.53 11.74 8.86
N ALA A 73 -6.35 12.10 7.60
CA ALA A 73 -7.24 13.06 6.96
C ALA A 73 -8.59 12.44 6.60
N GLU A 74 -8.60 11.14 6.34
CA GLU A 74 -9.80 10.48 5.85
C GLU A 74 -10.63 9.85 6.97
N TYR A 75 -9.98 9.39 8.03
CA TYR A 75 -10.66 8.65 9.10
C TYR A 75 -10.40 9.30 10.43
N ALA A 76 -11.33 9.12 11.35
CA ALA A 76 -11.21 9.68 12.69
C ALA A 76 -10.46 8.70 13.58
N VAL A 77 -9.15 8.60 13.36
CA VAL A 77 -8.30 7.72 14.16
C VAL A 77 -7.14 8.54 14.70
N ASP A 78 -6.53 8.07 15.78
CA ASP A 78 -5.37 8.76 16.30
C ASP A 78 -4.12 8.34 15.53
N GLU A 79 -3.04 9.07 15.77
CA GLU A 79 -1.82 8.85 14.99
C GLU A 79 -1.21 7.48 15.26
N ASP A 80 -1.23 7.03 16.50
CA ASP A 80 -0.66 5.73 16.84
C ASP A 80 -1.40 4.61 16.12
N THR A 81 -2.72 4.68 16.07
CA THR A 81 -3.53 3.70 15.36
C THR A 81 -3.27 3.76 13.86
N ALA A 82 -3.18 4.98 13.31
CA ALA A 82 -2.92 5.12 11.89
C ALA A 82 -1.57 4.53 11.52
N ARG A 83 -0.55 4.78 12.33
CA ARG A 83 0.79 4.23 12.06
C ARG A 83 0.81 2.72 12.15
N ALA A 84 0.11 2.17 13.13
CA ALA A 84 0.05 0.72 13.28
C ALA A 84 -0.67 0.08 12.09
N ASP A 85 -1.76 0.69 11.66
CA ASP A 85 -2.53 0.17 10.54
C ASP A 85 -1.73 0.21 9.24
N VAL A 86 -1.03 1.32 9.01
CA VAL A 86 -0.20 1.46 7.81
C VAL A 86 0.94 0.44 7.84
N ALA A 87 1.60 0.31 8.98
CA ALA A 87 2.71 -0.63 9.10
C ALA A 87 2.26 -2.07 8.87
N ALA A 88 1.11 -2.44 9.42
CA ALA A 88 0.59 -3.79 9.24
C ALA A 88 0.22 -4.04 7.78
N PHE A 89 -0.39 -3.04 7.13
CA PHE A 89 -0.78 -3.16 5.75
C PHE A 89 0.45 -3.31 4.85
N LEU A 90 1.46 -2.46 5.05
CA LEU A 90 2.68 -2.54 4.26
C LEU A 90 3.42 -3.85 4.49
N GLY A 91 3.42 -4.35 5.72
CA GLY A 91 4.02 -5.63 6.01
C GLY A 91 3.36 -6.76 5.24
N LYS A 92 2.03 -6.72 5.16
CA LYS A 92 1.29 -7.72 4.40
C LYS A 92 1.67 -7.67 2.92
N LEU A 93 1.79 -6.46 2.36
CA LEU A 93 2.15 -6.30 0.97
C LEU A 93 3.59 -6.74 0.71
N ARG A 94 4.50 -6.45 1.64
CA ARG A 94 5.89 -6.89 1.48
C ARG A 94 6.01 -8.39 1.54
N ASP A 95 5.26 -9.03 2.44
CA ASP A 95 5.28 -10.48 2.54
C ASP A 95 4.77 -11.13 1.28
N ALA A 96 3.83 -10.50 0.61
CA ALA A 96 3.27 -11.00 -0.65
C ALA A 96 4.08 -10.51 -1.85
N ASP A 97 5.10 -9.69 -1.62
CA ASP A 97 5.98 -9.17 -2.67
C ASP A 97 5.20 -8.33 -3.69
N LEU A 98 4.36 -7.46 -3.18
CA LEU A 98 3.52 -6.61 -4.02
C LEU A 98 3.99 -5.16 -4.08
N LEU A 99 5.00 -4.80 -3.29
CA LEU A 99 5.48 -3.43 -3.24
C LEU A 99 6.74 -3.25 -4.06
N GLU A 100 6.78 -2.14 -4.76
CA GLU A 100 7.96 -1.68 -5.47
C GLU A 100 8.53 -0.52 -4.66
N GLU A 101 9.73 -0.67 -4.16
CA GLU A 101 10.33 0.34 -3.29
C GLU A 101 11.63 0.88 -3.83
#